data_4bad9d21732a2c12773cfdead41dbde4
#
_entry.id   4bad9d21732a2c12773cfdead41dbde4
#
_cell.length_a   1.000
_cell.length_b   1.000
_cell.length_c   1.000
_cell.angle_alpha   90.00
_cell.angle_beta   90.00
_cell.angle_gamma   90.00
#
_symmetry.space_group_name_H-M   'P 1'
#
loop_
_entity.id
_entity.type
_entity.pdbx_description
1 polymer ?
#
loop_
_entity_poly.entity_id
_entity_poly.type
_entity_poly.pdbx_seq_one_letter_code
_entity_poly.pdbx_strand_id
1 'polypeptide(L)'
;ITPQREENIDLGIEDASYKVITRRPNFWKFNGRLYYSMGQNYFSSKGVQNNNTFRLETEFNINYNNSRGFSQTNNVKARLGFTSQSKDKKHKYITSDNRLEMTNQFGLKAIKHWEYTLTVSSWTPLYPKYASNSNYVTEDFLSPVTANFALGMKYSVDFKTKKRGNVFHFDAT
;
A
#
# COMPACT_ATOMS: atom_id res chain seq x y z
N ILE A 1 21.30 16.33 -0.43
CA ILE A 1 20.85 17.54 0.28
C ILE A 1 22.07 18.03 1.03
N THR A 2 22.71 19.04 0.47
CA THR A 2 23.79 19.78 1.18
C THR A 2 23.15 20.42 2.41
N PRO A 3 23.76 20.31 3.60
CA PRO A 3 23.29 21.09 4.73
C PRO A 3 23.35 22.57 4.32
N GLN A 4 22.22 23.27 4.44
CA GLN A 4 22.22 24.70 4.24
C GLN A 4 23.21 25.30 5.23
N ARG A 5 24.16 26.05 4.70
CA ARG A 5 25.11 26.85 5.45
C ARG A 5 24.31 27.78 6.35
N GLU A 6 24.67 27.85 7.61
CA GLU A 6 24.16 28.87 8.52
C GLU A 6 24.60 30.24 7.98
N GLU A 7 23.72 30.96 7.34
CA GLU A 7 23.92 32.39 7.05
C GLU A 7 23.43 33.14 8.28
N ASN A 8 24.38 33.74 8.97
CA ASN A 8 24.08 34.77 9.96
C ASN A 8 23.60 36.00 9.22
N ILE A 9 22.31 36.21 9.16
CA ILE A 9 21.72 37.43 8.65
C ILE A 9 21.77 38.43 9.80
N ASP A 10 22.73 39.35 9.74
CA ASP A 10 22.79 40.49 10.65
C ASP A 10 21.69 41.47 10.23
N LEU A 11 20.60 41.51 10.97
CA LEU A 11 19.46 42.41 10.76
C LEU A 11 19.62 43.73 11.51
N GLY A 12 20.81 44.03 12.06
CA GLY A 12 21.06 45.29 12.80
C GLY A 12 20.25 45.43 14.09
N ILE A 13 19.70 44.33 14.61
CA ILE A 13 19.01 44.31 15.90
C ILE A 13 20.00 43.74 16.90
N GLU A 14 20.60 44.60 17.71
CA GLU A 14 21.42 44.20 18.84
C GLU A 14 20.57 43.26 19.75
N ASP A 15 21.05 42.08 20.05
CA ASP A 15 20.47 41.08 20.95
C ASP A 15 19.44 40.05 20.38
N ALA A 16 19.24 39.93 19.09
CA ALA A 16 18.42 38.80 18.58
C ALA A 16 19.27 37.63 18.16
N SER A 17 19.41 36.64 19.04
CA SER A 17 20.02 35.35 18.69
C SER A 17 19.00 34.44 18.02
N TYR A 18 19.18 34.13 16.74
CA TYR A 18 18.35 33.19 16.03
C TYR A 18 18.88 31.78 16.23
N LYS A 19 18.04 30.90 16.73
CA LYS A 19 18.35 29.47 16.74
C LYS A 19 17.80 28.84 15.46
N VAL A 20 18.67 28.57 14.49
CA VAL A 20 18.28 27.82 13.30
C VAL A 20 17.94 26.39 13.72
N ILE A 21 16.67 26.05 13.65
CA ILE A 21 16.22 24.68 13.90
C ILE A 21 16.37 23.89 12.60
N THR A 22 17.50 23.22 12.45
CA THR A 22 17.72 22.28 11.33
C THR A 22 16.90 21.03 11.57
N ARG A 23 15.79 20.89 10.86
CA ARG A 23 15.02 19.63 10.88
C ARG A 23 15.79 18.56 10.13
N ARG A 24 16.02 17.41 10.78
CA ARG A 24 16.59 16.26 10.09
C ARG A 24 15.65 15.85 8.95
N PRO A 25 16.15 15.58 7.74
CA PRO A 25 15.32 15.16 6.63
C PRO A 25 14.62 13.83 6.98
N ASN A 26 13.31 13.82 6.87
CA ASN A 26 12.55 12.58 7.02
C ASN A 26 12.47 11.89 5.67
N PHE A 27 13.14 10.76 5.54
CA PHE A 27 13.17 9.94 4.33
C PHE A 27 11.96 9.00 4.21
N TRP A 28 11.14 8.90 5.26
CA TRP A 28 9.97 8.04 5.31
C TRP A 28 8.69 8.82 4.96
N LYS A 29 7.86 8.20 4.14
CA LYS A 29 6.51 8.68 3.83
C LYS A 29 5.52 7.56 4.13
N PHE A 30 4.51 7.87 4.93
CA PHE A 30 3.43 6.95 5.29
C PHE A 30 2.14 7.45 4.69
N ASN A 31 1.37 6.54 4.10
CA ASN A 31 0.02 6.81 3.62
C ASN A 31 -0.84 5.58 3.94
N GLY A 32 -2.02 5.81 4.50
CA GLY A 32 -2.97 4.77 4.83
C GLY A 32 -4.36 5.11 4.33
N ARG A 33 -5.09 4.10 3.86
CA ARG A 33 -6.49 4.19 3.45
C ARG A 33 -7.29 3.08 4.10
N LEU A 34 -8.50 3.42 4.52
CA LEU A 34 -9.47 2.49 5.07
C LEU A 34 -10.77 2.63 4.28
N TYR A 35 -11.26 1.54 3.74
CA TYR A 35 -12.54 1.47 3.06
C TYR A 35 -13.44 0.49 3.79
N TYR A 36 -14.66 0.89 3.94
CA TYR A 36 -15.71 0.10 4.53
C TYR A 36 -16.93 0.16 3.62
N SER A 37 -17.53 -0.99 3.32
CA SER A 37 -18.77 -1.06 2.56
C SER A 37 -19.72 -2.09 3.15
N MET A 38 -21.00 -1.76 3.14
CA MET A 38 -22.10 -2.66 3.46
C MET A 38 -23.08 -2.65 2.31
N GLY A 39 -23.57 -3.83 1.94
CA GLY A 39 -24.59 -4.00 0.93
C GLY A 39 -25.67 -4.95 1.42
N GLN A 40 -26.92 -4.63 1.10
CA GLN A 40 -28.07 -5.50 1.33
C GLN A 40 -28.83 -5.64 0.03
N ASN A 41 -28.98 -6.88 -0.43
CA ASN A 41 -29.81 -7.18 -1.57
C ASN A 41 -31.08 -7.86 -1.07
N TYR A 42 -32.21 -7.22 -1.38
CA TYR A 42 -33.52 -7.74 -1.06
C TYR A 42 -34.27 -8.10 -2.34
N PHE A 43 -34.71 -9.34 -2.45
CA PHE A 43 -35.47 -9.84 -3.58
C PHE A 43 -36.84 -10.34 -3.12
N SER A 44 -37.90 -9.84 -3.73
CA SER A 44 -39.26 -10.28 -3.40
C SER A 44 -39.71 -11.50 -4.21
N SER A 45 -38.91 -12.02 -5.12
CA SER A 45 -39.21 -13.16 -5.97
C SER A 45 -39.01 -14.49 -5.26
N LYS A 46 -39.93 -15.44 -5.43
CA LYS A 46 -39.79 -16.80 -4.90
C LYS A 46 -38.52 -17.45 -5.47
N GLY A 47 -37.64 -17.97 -4.58
CA GLY A 47 -36.41 -18.69 -4.96
C GLY A 47 -35.15 -17.83 -5.05
N VAL A 48 -35.26 -16.50 -4.99
CA VAL A 48 -34.11 -15.62 -4.90
C VAL A 48 -33.84 -15.29 -3.44
N GLN A 49 -32.56 -15.39 -3.06
CA GLN A 49 -32.15 -15.20 -1.67
C GLN A 49 -31.70 -13.77 -1.41
N ASN A 50 -32.16 -13.24 -0.27
CA ASN A 50 -31.63 -12.01 0.27
C ASN A 50 -30.25 -12.28 0.84
N ASN A 51 -29.30 -11.39 0.54
CA ASN A 51 -27.96 -11.47 1.10
C ASN A 51 -27.48 -10.12 1.61
N ASN A 52 -26.79 -10.18 2.72
CA ASN A 52 -26.10 -9.04 3.29
C ASN A 52 -24.60 -9.23 3.04
N THR A 53 -23.94 -8.21 2.58
CA THR A 53 -22.50 -8.19 2.37
C THR A 53 -21.87 -7.13 3.24
N PHE A 54 -20.73 -7.47 3.79
CA PHE A 54 -19.87 -6.59 4.55
C PHE A 54 -18.46 -6.72 4.00
N ARG A 55 -17.78 -5.60 3.76
CA ARG A 55 -16.40 -5.59 3.30
C ARG A 55 -15.60 -4.49 3.99
N LEU A 56 -14.46 -4.86 4.48
CA LEU A 56 -13.42 -3.99 5.00
C LEU A 56 -12.15 -4.14 4.15
N GLU A 57 -11.60 -3.02 3.73
CA GLU A 57 -10.34 -2.97 3.00
C GLU A 57 -9.44 -1.92 3.62
N THR A 58 -8.20 -2.29 3.92
CA THR A 58 -7.17 -1.39 4.41
C THR A 58 -5.97 -1.45 3.48
N GLU A 59 -5.35 -0.31 3.25
CA GLU A 59 -4.13 -0.21 2.47
C GLU A 59 -3.15 0.73 3.16
N PHE A 60 -1.92 0.26 3.36
CA PHE A 60 -0.82 1.04 3.92
C PHE A 60 0.34 1.07 2.93
N ASN A 61 0.81 2.28 2.65
CA ASN A 61 1.98 2.53 1.83
C ASN A 61 3.06 3.17 2.69
N ILE A 62 4.20 2.53 2.75
CA ILE A 62 5.36 2.96 3.53
C ILE A 62 6.53 3.09 2.57
N ASN A 63 6.94 4.31 2.27
CA ASN A 63 7.99 4.60 1.30
C ASN A 63 9.19 5.21 2.01
N TYR A 64 10.35 4.70 1.70
CA TYR A 64 11.63 5.21 2.12
C TYR A 64 12.47 5.60 0.90
N ASN A 65 13.07 6.78 0.92
CA ASN A 65 13.99 7.22 -0.13
C ASN A 65 15.07 8.10 0.48
N ASN A 66 16.29 7.61 0.53
CA ASN A 66 17.41 8.33 1.12
C ASN A 66 18.07 9.36 0.19
N SER A 67 17.55 9.52 -1.04
CA SER A 67 18.11 10.41 -2.07
C SER A 67 19.58 10.10 -2.49
N ARG A 68 20.22 9.11 -1.85
CA ARG A 68 21.61 8.69 -2.11
C ARG A 68 21.70 7.46 -3.01
N GLY A 69 20.56 6.91 -3.39
CA GLY A 69 20.50 5.79 -4.32
C GLY A 69 19.80 4.54 -3.81
N PHE A 70 19.24 4.56 -2.60
CA PHE A 70 18.39 3.48 -2.10
C PHE A 70 16.95 3.96 -1.92
N SER A 71 16.02 3.22 -2.48
CA SER A 71 14.58 3.40 -2.33
C SER A 71 13.94 2.10 -1.85
N GLN A 72 12.89 2.21 -1.05
CA GLN A 72 12.08 1.08 -0.61
C GLN A 72 10.63 1.50 -0.60
N THR A 73 9.78 0.73 -1.28
CA THR A 73 8.33 0.92 -1.30
C THR A 73 7.69 -0.34 -0.73
N ASN A 74 6.90 -0.18 0.32
CA ASN A 74 6.14 -1.26 0.93
C ASN A 74 4.66 -0.93 0.79
N ASN A 75 3.91 -1.84 0.20
CA ASN A 75 2.46 -1.78 0.12
C ASN A 75 1.89 -2.98 0.87
N VAL A 76 1.04 -2.74 1.84
CA VAL A 76 0.31 -3.77 2.59
C VAL A 76 -1.18 -3.51 2.38
N LYS A 77 -1.88 -4.49 1.83
CA LYS A 77 -3.30 -4.41 1.54
C LYS A 77 -4.03 -5.60 2.17
N ALA A 78 -4.97 -5.32 3.03
CA ALA A 78 -5.81 -6.32 3.67
C ALA A 78 -7.27 -6.13 3.25
N ARG A 79 -7.89 -7.21 2.80
CA ARG A 79 -9.30 -7.25 2.42
C ARG A 79 -9.99 -8.37 3.15
N LEU A 80 -11.07 -8.04 3.85
CA LEU A 80 -11.91 -9.00 4.54
C LEU A 80 -13.38 -8.69 4.24
N GLY A 81 -14.06 -9.65 3.66
CA GLY A 81 -15.46 -9.54 3.31
C GLY A 81 -16.24 -10.76 3.77
N PHE A 82 -17.49 -10.53 4.16
CA PHE A 82 -18.44 -11.56 4.53
C PHE A 82 -19.74 -11.38 3.77
N THR A 83 -20.32 -12.48 3.35
CA THR A 83 -21.65 -12.49 2.70
C THR A 83 -22.53 -13.50 3.43
N SER A 84 -23.78 -13.09 3.75
CA SER A 84 -24.74 -14.02 4.34
C SER A 84 -25.25 -15.00 3.28
N GLN A 85 -25.28 -16.27 3.63
CA GLN A 85 -25.87 -17.32 2.78
C GLN A 85 -26.98 -18.03 3.56
N SER A 86 -28.21 -17.98 3.06
CA SER A 86 -29.33 -18.69 3.69
C SER A 86 -29.33 -20.20 3.40
N LYS A 87 -28.55 -20.66 2.42
CA LYS A 87 -28.42 -22.09 2.08
C LYS A 87 -27.46 -22.86 2.98
N ASP A 88 -26.51 -22.15 3.62
CA ASP A 88 -25.60 -22.79 4.54
C ASP A 88 -26.20 -22.83 5.95
N LYS A 89 -26.48 -24.05 6.44
CA LYS A 89 -27.08 -24.24 7.77
C LYS A 89 -26.05 -24.15 8.90
N LYS A 90 -24.76 -24.33 8.60
CA LYS A 90 -23.67 -24.30 9.60
C LYS A 90 -23.05 -22.91 9.72
N HIS A 91 -22.87 -22.22 8.58
CA HIS A 91 -22.23 -20.93 8.51
C HIS A 91 -23.15 -19.90 7.87
N LYS A 92 -23.81 -19.08 8.67
CA LYS A 92 -24.70 -18.01 8.19
C LYS A 92 -23.96 -16.97 7.35
N TYR A 93 -22.69 -16.73 7.64
CA TYR A 93 -21.81 -15.83 6.90
C TYR A 93 -20.62 -16.61 6.37
N ILE A 94 -20.32 -16.42 5.11
CA ILE A 94 -19.12 -16.96 4.47
C ILE A 94 -18.19 -15.82 4.07
N THR A 95 -16.93 -16.12 4.01
CA THR A 95 -15.89 -15.20 3.58
C THR A 95 -16.02 -14.98 2.07
N SER A 96 -16.34 -13.75 1.66
CA SER A 96 -16.49 -13.37 0.24
C SER A 96 -15.22 -12.74 -0.33
N ASP A 97 -14.44 -12.08 0.52
CA ASP A 97 -13.13 -11.54 0.20
C ASP A 97 -12.21 -11.82 1.39
N ASN A 98 -11.03 -12.35 1.14
CA ASN A 98 -10.19 -12.87 2.20
C ASN A 98 -8.74 -12.85 1.77
N ARG A 99 -8.08 -11.70 1.89
CA ARG A 99 -6.76 -11.56 1.32
C ARG A 99 -5.91 -10.52 2.05
N LEU A 100 -4.73 -10.94 2.46
CA LEU A 100 -3.64 -10.08 2.87
C LEU A 100 -2.57 -10.10 1.77
N GLU A 101 -2.32 -8.98 1.16
CA GLU A 101 -1.29 -8.79 0.14
C GLU A 101 -0.18 -7.91 0.69
N MET A 102 1.04 -8.31 0.46
CA MET A 102 2.23 -7.53 0.81
C MET A 102 3.12 -7.44 -0.42
N THR A 103 3.48 -6.23 -0.79
CA THR A 103 4.44 -5.98 -1.88
C THR A 103 5.54 -5.09 -1.36
N ASN A 104 6.78 -5.59 -1.43
CA ASN A 104 7.97 -4.86 -1.06
C ASN A 104 8.83 -4.70 -2.30
N GLN A 105 9.15 -3.47 -2.64
CA GLN A 105 10.04 -3.15 -3.74
C GLN A 105 11.26 -2.41 -3.21
N PHE A 106 12.42 -2.96 -3.47
CA PHE A 106 13.71 -2.37 -3.15
C PHE A 106 14.33 -1.85 -4.45
N GLY A 107 14.83 -0.62 -4.41
CA GLY A 107 15.49 0.02 -5.53
C GLY A 107 16.89 0.47 -5.17
N LEU A 108 17.84 0.18 -6.04
CA LEU A 108 19.23 0.63 -5.95
C LEU A 108 19.59 1.39 -7.22
N LYS A 109 19.95 2.66 -7.07
CA LYS A 109 20.38 3.50 -8.18
C LYS A 109 21.63 2.89 -8.82
N ALA A 110 21.53 2.57 -10.12
CA ALA A 110 22.62 2.01 -10.89
C ALA A 110 23.40 3.11 -11.61
N ILE A 111 22.85 3.63 -12.69
CA ILE A 111 23.41 4.68 -13.54
C ILE A 111 22.34 5.76 -13.70
N LYS A 112 22.72 6.91 -14.22
CA LYS A 112 21.82 8.04 -14.54
C LYS A 112 20.48 7.54 -15.10
N HIS A 113 19.37 7.80 -14.41
CA HIS A 113 17.99 7.40 -14.73
C HIS A 113 17.64 5.91 -14.60
N TRP A 114 18.62 5.02 -14.31
CA TRP A 114 18.39 3.60 -14.13
C TRP A 114 18.49 3.20 -12.65
N GLU A 115 17.62 2.29 -12.24
CA GLU A 115 17.55 1.72 -10.90
C GLU A 115 17.39 0.20 -11.01
N TYR A 116 18.20 -0.57 -10.29
CA TYR A 116 17.96 -2.00 -10.10
C TYR A 116 16.82 -2.18 -9.13
N THR A 117 15.86 -3.03 -9.45
CA THR A 117 14.70 -3.28 -8.60
C THR A 117 14.61 -4.76 -8.23
N LEU A 118 14.32 -5.00 -6.94
CA LEU A 118 13.90 -6.29 -6.42
C LEU A 118 12.51 -6.11 -5.86
N THR A 119 11.54 -6.84 -6.42
CA THR A 119 10.16 -6.84 -5.93
C THR A 119 9.86 -8.19 -5.31
N VAL A 120 9.36 -8.17 -4.09
CA VAL A 120 8.86 -9.33 -3.36
C VAL A 120 7.39 -9.11 -3.10
N SER A 121 6.53 -9.93 -3.67
CA SER A 121 5.09 -9.88 -3.43
C SER A 121 4.60 -11.20 -2.85
N SER A 122 3.77 -11.11 -1.84
CA SER A 122 3.18 -12.28 -1.20
C SER A 122 1.70 -12.02 -0.90
N TRP A 123 0.93 -13.10 -0.86
CA TRP A 123 -0.43 -13.03 -0.37
C TRP A 123 -0.80 -14.29 0.44
N THR A 124 -1.74 -14.11 1.35
CA THR A 124 -2.29 -15.18 2.21
C THR A 124 -3.73 -14.81 2.59
N PRO A 125 -4.60 -15.79 2.89
CA PRO A 125 -5.87 -15.53 3.54
C PRO A 125 -5.68 -14.91 4.94
N LEU A 126 -6.65 -14.10 5.37
CA LEU A 126 -6.68 -13.48 6.71
C LEU A 126 -7.51 -14.25 7.72
N TYR A 127 -8.53 -14.98 7.22
CA TYR A 127 -9.55 -15.59 8.04
C TYR A 127 -9.88 -16.99 7.52
N PRO A 128 -10.24 -17.96 8.39
CA PRO A 128 -10.64 -19.30 7.96
C PRO A 128 -11.84 -19.25 7.02
N LYS A 129 -11.75 -19.99 5.91
CA LYS A 129 -12.84 -20.21 4.99
C LYS A 129 -13.29 -21.65 5.05
N TYR A 130 -14.57 -21.86 5.19
CA TYR A 130 -15.19 -23.18 5.33
C TYR A 130 -15.83 -23.65 4.04
N ALA A 131 -15.80 -24.95 3.80
CA ALA A 131 -16.58 -25.55 2.75
C ALA A 131 -18.08 -25.46 3.08
N SER A 132 -18.95 -25.32 2.05
CA SER A 132 -20.39 -25.18 2.24
C SER A 132 -20.98 -26.34 3.07
N ASN A 133 -21.80 -26.00 4.06
CA ASN A 133 -22.44 -26.95 5.00
C ASN A 133 -21.46 -27.91 5.74
N SER A 134 -20.19 -27.55 5.85
CA SER A 134 -19.15 -28.37 6.46
C SER A 134 -18.33 -27.56 7.45
N ASN A 135 -17.76 -28.22 8.44
CA ASN A 135 -16.74 -27.61 9.31
C ASN A 135 -15.31 -27.79 8.75
N TYR A 136 -15.20 -28.27 7.51
CA TYR A 136 -13.91 -28.42 6.86
C TYR A 136 -13.38 -27.06 6.42
N VAL A 137 -12.20 -26.70 6.91
CA VAL A 137 -11.50 -25.45 6.56
C VAL A 137 -10.80 -25.66 5.22
N THR A 138 -11.11 -24.82 4.24
CA THR A 138 -10.50 -24.83 2.89
C THR A 138 -9.32 -23.88 2.79
N GLU A 139 -9.37 -22.76 3.49
CA GLU A 139 -8.32 -21.75 3.54
C GLU A 139 -8.19 -21.27 4.99
N ASP A 140 -6.98 -20.97 5.44
CA ASP A 140 -6.72 -20.42 6.77
C ASP A 140 -5.55 -19.44 6.71
N PHE A 141 -5.30 -18.70 7.78
CA PHE A 141 -4.17 -17.80 7.86
C PHE A 141 -2.86 -18.55 7.57
N LEU A 142 -2.06 -18.02 6.64
CA LEU A 142 -0.85 -18.63 6.09
C LEU A 142 -1.05 -19.98 5.34
N SER A 143 -2.30 -20.30 4.97
CA SER A 143 -2.60 -21.52 4.19
C SER A 143 -3.73 -21.25 3.18
N PRO A 144 -3.41 -21.09 1.88
CA PRO A 144 -2.08 -21.10 1.26
C PRO A 144 -1.29 -19.78 1.45
N VAL A 145 0.02 -19.85 1.31
CA VAL A 145 0.89 -18.69 1.11
C VAL A 145 1.47 -18.74 -0.30
N THR A 146 1.37 -17.64 -1.01
CA THR A 146 2.03 -17.48 -2.30
C THR A 146 3.04 -16.34 -2.20
N ALA A 147 4.25 -16.56 -2.68
CA ALA A 147 5.30 -15.57 -2.75
C ALA A 147 5.91 -15.54 -4.15
N ASN A 148 6.10 -14.33 -4.67
CA ASN A 148 6.72 -14.07 -5.97
C ASN A 148 7.92 -13.14 -5.78
N PHE A 149 8.99 -13.42 -6.51
CA PHE A 149 10.21 -12.64 -6.53
C PHE A 149 10.46 -12.17 -7.97
N ALA A 150 10.70 -10.89 -8.15
CA ALA A 150 11.03 -10.33 -9.45
C ALA A 150 12.25 -9.43 -9.34
N LEU A 151 13.21 -9.63 -10.22
CA LEU A 151 14.38 -8.77 -10.41
C LEU A 151 14.20 -8.00 -11.71
N GLY A 152 14.46 -6.71 -11.70
CA GLY A 152 14.27 -5.86 -12.86
C GLY A 152 15.13 -4.62 -12.82
N MET A 153 14.95 -3.78 -13.82
CA MET A 153 15.53 -2.45 -13.92
C MET A 153 14.41 -1.45 -14.20
N LYS A 154 14.40 -0.37 -13.46
CA LYS A 154 13.47 0.74 -13.68
C LYS A 154 14.21 1.90 -14.32
N TYR A 155 13.62 2.48 -15.35
CA TYR A 155 14.09 3.71 -15.98
C TYR A 155 13.11 4.84 -15.63
N SER A 156 13.62 5.92 -15.04
CA SER A 156 12.80 7.06 -14.65
C SER A 156 13.40 8.35 -15.16
N VAL A 157 12.61 9.16 -15.85
CA VAL A 157 13.02 10.48 -16.32
C VAL A 157 11.95 11.52 -16.10
N ASP A 158 12.36 12.67 -15.61
CA ASP A 158 11.50 13.84 -15.41
C ASP A 158 11.73 14.86 -16.52
N PHE A 159 10.72 15.15 -17.31
CA PHE A 159 10.72 16.22 -18.30
C PHE A 159 10.10 17.48 -17.73
N LYS A 160 10.91 18.51 -17.51
CA LYS A 160 10.44 19.83 -17.07
C LYS A 160 10.17 20.72 -18.29
N THR A 161 8.94 21.11 -18.49
CA THR A 161 8.56 22.01 -19.57
C THR A 161 8.78 23.48 -19.13
N LYS A 162 9.70 24.18 -19.80
CA LYS A 162 10.10 25.57 -19.46
C LYS A 162 8.96 26.59 -19.45
N LYS A 163 7.85 26.37 -20.16
CA LYS A 163 6.78 27.36 -20.33
C LYS A 163 5.63 27.32 -19.31
N ARG A 164 5.43 26.21 -18.55
CA ARG A 164 4.27 26.08 -17.63
C ARG A 164 4.58 25.38 -16.31
N GLY A 165 5.83 25.08 -15.99
CA GLY A 165 6.17 24.36 -14.76
C GLY A 165 5.62 22.93 -14.67
N ASN A 166 5.09 22.37 -15.77
CA ASN A 166 4.61 21.00 -15.79
C ASN A 166 5.78 20.03 -15.78
N VAL A 167 5.72 19.03 -14.90
CA VAL A 167 6.67 17.94 -14.82
C VAL A 167 5.97 16.70 -15.37
N PHE A 168 6.53 16.12 -16.43
CA PHE A 168 6.12 14.81 -16.95
C PHE A 168 7.06 13.76 -16.38
N HIS A 169 6.50 12.78 -15.70
CA HIS A 169 7.22 11.66 -15.13
C HIS A 169 6.97 10.44 -16.01
N PHE A 170 8.04 9.78 -16.45
CA PHE A 170 7.98 8.55 -17.24
C PHE A 170 8.74 7.45 -16.50
N ASP A 171 8.05 6.34 -16.22
CA ASP A 171 8.62 5.13 -15.65
C ASP A 171 8.41 3.96 -16.62
N ALA A 172 9.46 3.18 -16.84
CA ALA A 172 9.42 1.87 -17.50
C ALA A 172 10.08 0.83 -16.58
N THR A 173 9.40 -0.27 -16.36
CA THR A 173 9.84 -1.40 -15.52
C THR A 173 9.82 -2.69 -16.30
#